data_fcd11446657f4a86caac8441a707fb1e
#
_entry.id   fcd11446657f4a86caac8441a707fb1e
#
_cell.length_a   1.000
_cell.length_b   1.000
_cell.length_c   1.000
_cell.angle_alpha   90.00
_cell.angle_beta   90.00
_cell.angle_gamma   90.00
#
_symmetry.space_group_name_H-M   'P 1'
#
loop_
_entity.id
_entity.type
_entity.pdbx_description
1 polymer ?
#
loop_
_entity_poly.entity_id
_entity_poly.type
_entity_poly.pdbx_seq_one_letter_code
_entity_poly.pdbx_strand_id
1 'polypeptide(L)'
;LQTDEEGDFCFPLRGGRCPFLNRENLCEIHRILGAEATSLTCRTHPRFIEEYGPFREVSLCASCPAACDLLLGSFLERETAEPEEPGDPWLCGLLPLRERMLRELADRPRPLQERLEAFLLLAAEAQILLDEDRTEDLAALAADWKKQETAVPPGPGLFPHALRVLSKLEALDGDWRELLRRAEEAPPVAVPETLLERLGTYFAFRYLLKAVNDGDLLGQAQFCVLMVLTAQRLTAVCGLWEAVRRLCCEVEHSEENLEALRLAFLRDAALSPGAFLCQLRS
;
A
#
# COMPACT_ATOMS: atom_id res chain seq x y z
N LEU A 1 -26.91 2.65 20.05
CA LEU A 1 -25.78 3.56 19.81
C LEU A 1 -24.96 3.67 21.10
N GLN A 2 -23.69 3.68 20.96
CA GLN A 2 -22.73 4.06 22.01
C GLN A 2 -21.76 5.08 21.42
N THR A 3 -21.03 5.78 22.26
CA THR A 3 -20.00 6.71 21.86
C THR A 3 -18.65 5.99 22.02
N ASP A 4 -17.79 6.06 20.99
CA ASP A 4 -16.42 5.58 21.07
C ASP A 4 -15.50 6.55 21.83
N GLU A 5 -14.21 6.25 21.89
CA GLU A 5 -13.22 7.06 22.61
C GLU A 5 -13.00 8.45 21.96
N GLU A 6 -13.31 8.60 20.67
CA GLU A 6 -13.20 9.83 19.91
C GLU A 6 -14.47 10.69 19.97
N GLY A 7 -15.55 10.14 20.57
CA GLY A 7 -16.84 10.83 20.73
C GLY A 7 -17.83 10.56 19.60
N ASP A 8 -17.51 9.71 18.66
CA ASP A 8 -18.36 9.36 17.54
C ASP A 8 -19.41 8.30 17.90
N PHE A 9 -20.59 8.39 17.27
CA PHE A 9 -21.66 7.42 17.47
C PHE A 9 -21.38 6.13 16.71
N CYS A 10 -21.24 5.03 17.45
CA CYS A 10 -21.07 3.70 16.88
C CYS A 10 -22.12 2.71 17.32
N PHE A 11 -22.29 1.63 16.57
CA PHE A 11 -23.12 0.49 16.97
C PHE A 11 -22.24 -0.59 17.60
N PRO A 12 -22.50 -0.98 18.88
CA PRO A 12 -21.71 -2.00 19.53
C PRO A 12 -21.79 -3.32 18.77
N LEU A 13 -20.62 -3.92 18.55
CA LEU A 13 -20.55 -5.25 17.95
C LEU A 13 -21.12 -6.30 18.92
N ARG A 14 -21.79 -7.31 18.38
CA ARG A 14 -22.28 -8.47 19.13
C ARG A 14 -21.44 -9.69 18.77
N GLY A 15 -20.59 -10.12 19.67
CA GLY A 15 -19.64 -11.21 19.39
C GLY A 15 -18.74 -10.93 18.17
N GLY A 16 -18.23 -9.72 18.05
CA GLY A 16 -17.38 -9.30 16.92
C GLY A 16 -18.12 -9.04 15.61
N ARG A 17 -19.47 -9.05 15.62
CA ARG A 17 -20.29 -8.87 14.40
C ARG A 17 -21.17 -7.63 14.49
N CYS A 18 -21.38 -6.99 13.35
CA CYS A 18 -22.34 -5.92 13.21
C CYS A 18 -23.74 -6.42 13.63
N PRO A 19 -24.48 -5.66 14.49
CA PRO A 19 -25.79 -6.07 14.99
C PRO A 19 -26.89 -6.15 13.91
N PHE A 20 -26.63 -5.56 12.74
CA PHE A 20 -27.58 -5.56 11.61
C PHE A 20 -27.35 -6.69 10.61
N LEU A 21 -26.34 -7.57 10.82
CA LEU A 21 -26.15 -8.75 10.00
C LEU A 21 -27.10 -9.87 10.41
N ASN A 22 -27.83 -10.42 9.45
CA ASN A 22 -28.64 -11.60 9.63
C ASN A 22 -27.78 -12.89 9.66
N ARG A 23 -28.43 -14.05 9.74
CA ARG A 23 -27.76 -15.36 9.78
C ARG A 23 -26.99 -15.70 8.49
N GLU A 24 -27.35 -15.07 7.38
CA GLU A 24 -26.75 -15.24 6.05
C GLU A 24 -25.62 -14.21 5.79
N ASN A 25 -25.23 -13.43 6.81
CA ASN A 25 -24.27 -12.33 6.71
C ASN A 25 -24.69 -11.17 5.79
N LEU A 26 -26.01 -11.00 5.57
CA LEU A 26 -26.56 -9.87 4.82
C LEU A 26 -27.03 -8.78 5.77
N CYS A 27 -26.83 -7.52 5.39
CA CYS A 27 -27.25 -6.37 6.18
C CYS A 27 -28.77 -6.16 6.07
N GLU A 28 -29.50 -6.25 7.18
CA GLU A 28 -30.95 -6.05 7.23
C GLU A 28 -31.34 -4.60 6.90
N ILE A 29 -30.54 -3.60 7.28
CA ILE A 29 -30.80 -2.21 6.89
C ILE A 29 -30.76 -2.10 5.37
N HIS A 30 -29.71 -2.59 4.74
CA HIS A 30 -29.59 -2.56 3.28
C HIS A 30 -30.72 -3.31 2.59
N ARG A 31 -31.09 -4.49 3.11
CA ARG A 31 -32.14 -5.35 2.54
C ARG A 31 -33.53 -4.73 2.62
N ILE A 32 -33.85 -4.08 3.76
CA ILE A 32 -35.22 -3.60 4.04
C ILE A 32 -35.41 -2.15 3.61
N LEU A 33 -34.39 -1.29 3.85
CA LEU A 33 -34.46 0.16 3.67
C LEU A 33 -33.65 0.66 2.48
N GLY A 34 -32.80 -0.19 1.87
CA GLY A 34 -31.92 0.16 0.77
C GLY A 34 -30.54 0.67 1.21
N ALA A 35 -29.63 0.83 0.24
CA ALA A 35 -28.24 1.24 0.49
C ALA A 35 -28.14 2.61 1.16
N GLU A 36 -29.01 3.53 0.78
CA GLU A 36 -29.00 4.92 1.27
C GLU A 36 -29.33 5.05 2.78
N ALA A 37 -29.96 4.03 3.36
CA ALA A 37 -30.25 3.99 4.79
C ALA A 37 -29.08 3.46 5.63
N THR A 38 -28.02 2.95 5.01
CA THR A 38 -26.83 2.49 5.72
C THR A 38 -25.94 3.66 6.12
N SER A 39 -25.02 3.44 7.08
CA SER A 39 -24.04 4.46 7.50
C SER A 39 -23.12 4.88 6.33
N LEU A 40 -22.50 6.05 6.44
CA LEU A 40 -21.54 6.52 5.44
C LEU A 40 -20.41 5.50 5.23
N THR A 41 -19.83 4.99 6.30
CA THR A 41 -18.81 3.94 6.25
C THR A 41 -19.27 2.70 5.47
N CYS A 42 -20.50 2.22 5.70
CA CYS A 42 -21.03 1.08 4.96
C CYS A 42 -21.24 1.37 3.47
N ARG A 43 -21.62 2.61 3.11
CA ARG A 43 -21.84 3.03 1.72
C ARG A 43 -20.53 3.26 0.96
N THR A 44 -19.52 3.76 1.65
CA THR A 44 -18.21 4.05 1.04
C THR A 44 -17.35 2.79 0.94
N HIS A 45 -17.44 1.86 1.90
CA HIS A 45 -16.65 0.62 1.85
C HIS A 45 -16.96 -0.19 0.56
N PRO A 46 -15.97 -0.73 -0.16
CA PRO A 46 -14.52 -0.73 0.14
C PRO A 46 -13.73 0.41 -0.53
N ARG A 47 -14.37 1.57 -0.79
CA ARG A 47 -13.69 2.69 -1.43
C ARG A 47 -12.79 3.42 -0.45
N PHE A 48 -11.59 3.68 -0.90
CA PHE A 48 -10.66 4.62 -0.31
C PHE A 48 -10.70 5.91 -1.11
N ILE A 49 -10.89 7.01 -0.43
CA ILE A 49 -11.02 8.34 -1.02
C ILE A 49 -9.93 9.22 -0.45
N GLU A 50 -9.08 9.74 -1.32
CA GLU A 50 -8.02 10.68 -0.97
C GLU A 50 -8.31 12.00 -1.68
N GLU A 51 -8.17 13.11 -0.96
CA GLU A 51 -8.44 14.45 -1.47
C GLU A 51 -7.18 15.31 -1.35
N TYR A 52 -6.81 15.93 -2.47
CA TYR A 52 -5.66 16.84 -2.60
C TYR A 52 -6.15 18.18 -3.14
N GLY A 53 -6.75 18.99 -2.27
CA GLY A 53 -7.48 20.18 -2.69
C GLY A 53 -8.66 19.83 -3.60
N PRO A 54 -8.74 20.35 -4.83
CA PRO A 54 -9.80 20.02 -5.78
C PRO A 54 -9.62 18.64 -6.44
N PHE A 55 -8.44 18.04 -6.36
CA PHE A 55 -8.15 16.74 -6.95
C PHE A 55 -8.53 15.61 -6.00
N ARG A 56 -9.27 14.62 -6.50
CA ARG A 56 -9.79 13.51 -5.72
C ARG A 56 -9.50 12.18 -6.39
N GLU A 57 -8.96 11.26 -5.64
CA GLU A 57 -8.75 9.87 -6.08
C GLU A 57 -9.64 8.90 -5.33
N VAL A 58 -10.13 7.90 -6.06
CA VAL A 58 -10.94 6.82 -5.49
C VAL A 58 -10.31 5.50 -5.86
N SER A 59 -9.98 4.69 -4.86
CA SER A 59 -9.47 3.33 -5.03
C SER A 59 -10.30 2.34 -4.23
N LEU A 60 -10.08 1.04 -4.43
CA LEU A 60 -10.73 -0.02 -3.65
C LEU A 60 -9.72 -0.65 -2.69
N CYS A 61 -10.16 -0.97 -1.48
CA CYS A 61 -9.35 -1.69 -0.51
C CYS A 61 -9.37 -3.20 -0.80
N ALA A 62 -8.20 -3.81 -1.00
CA ALA A 62 -8.08 -5.25 -1.27
C ALA A 62 -8.33 -6.15 -0.04
N SER A 63 -8.60 -5.58 1.13
CA SER A 63 -9.17 -6.31 2.27
C SER A 63 -10.58 -6.85 1.96
N CYS A 64 -11.32 -6.17 1.07
CA CYS A 64 -12.60 -6.66 0.55
C CYS A 64 -12.36 -7.82 -0.42
N PRO A 65 -13.01 -8.99 -0.23
CA PRO A 65 -12.87 -10.12 -1.12
C PRO A 65 -13.10 -9.80 -2.59
N ALA A 66 -14.18 -9.07 -2.91
CA ALA A 66 -14.49 -8.70 -4.29
C ALA A 66 -13.45 -7.74 -4.90
N ALA A 67 -12.92 -6.80 -4.13
CA ALA A 67 -11.85 -5.93 -4.59
C ALA A 67 -10.55 -6.70 -4.81
N CYS A 68 -10.24 -7.67 -3.94
CA CYS A 68 -9.09 -8.55 -4.11
C CYS A 68 -9.23 -9.43 -5.37
N ASP A 69 -10.43 -9.97 -5.64
CA ASP A 69 -10.72 -10.72 -6.87
C ASP A 69 -10.49 -9.86 -8.12
N LEU A 70 -10.96 -8.61 -8.12
CA LEU A 70 -10.72 -7.67 -9.21
C LEU A 70 -9.24 -7.38 -9.40
N LEU A 71 -8.52 -7.10 -8.31
CA LEU A 71 -7.08 -6.81 -8.34
C LEU A 71 -6.27 -7.96 -8.93
N LEU A 72 -6.55 -9.19 -8.53
CA LEU A 72 -5.79 -10.36 -8.97
C LEU A 72 -6.31 -10.98 -10.28
N GLY A 73 -7.61 -10.85 -10.57
CA GLY A 73 -8.27 -11.51 -11.71
C GLY A 73 -8.37 -10.66 -12.97
N SER A 74 -8.53 -9.35 -12.87
CA SER A 74 -8.81 -8.44 -13.97
C SER A 74 -7.64 -7.51 -14.27
N PHE A 75 -7.69 -6.86 -15.45
CA PHE A 75 -6.83 -5.71 -15.73
C PHE A 75 -7.22 -4.57 -14.77
N LEU A 76 -6.21 -3.94 -14.15
CA LEU A 76 -6.43 -2.68 -13.43
C LEU A 76 -6.59 -1.58 -14.49
N GLU A 77 -7.80 -1.17 -14.73
CA GLU A 77 -8.06 0.06 -15.47
C GLU A 77 -7.95 1.24 -14.50
N ARG A 78 -7.26 2.25 -14.94
CA ARG A 78 -7.09 3.50 -14.22
C ARG A 78 -7.58 4.63 -15.09
N GLU A 79 -8.60 5.32 -14.64
CA GLU A 79 -8.97 6.61 -15.20
C GLU A 79 -8.12 7.68 -14.53
N THR A 80 -7.41 8.47 -15.32
CA THR A 80 -6.66 9.63 -14.85
C THR A 80 -7.33 10.89 -15.33
N ALA A 81 -7.67 11.78 -14.41
CA ALA A 81 -8.05 13.15 -14.73
C ALA A 81 -6.86 14.07 -14.43
N GLU A 82 -6.61 15.04 -15.30
CA GLU A 82 -5.71 16.13 -14.97
C GLU A 82 -6.44 17.15 -14.08
N PRO A 83 -5.77 17.75 -13.10
CA PRO A 83 -6.35 18.84 -12.33
C PRO A 83 -6.76 20.00 -13.27
N GLU A 84 -7.98 20.52 -13.10
CA GLU A 84 -8.51 21.60 -13.95
C GLU A 84 -7.80 22.94 -13.75
N GLU A 85 -7.10 23.12 -12.63
CA GLU A 85 -6.33 24.32 -12.29
C GLU A 85 -4.93 23.97 -11.79
N PRO A 86 -3.93 24.87 -11.89
CA PRO A 86 -2.65 24.68 -11.24
C PRO A 86 -2.89 24.56 -9.73
N GLY A 87 -2.86 23.32 -9.26
CA GLY A 87 -3.10 22.97 -7.88
C GLY A 87 -1.87 23.20 -7.01
N ASP A 88 -1.85 22.54 -5.89
CA ASP A 88 -0.72 22.49 -4.98
C ASP A 88 0.57 22.15 -5.75
N PRO A 89 1.68 22.92 -5.60
CA PRO A 89 2.95 22.64 -6.30
C PRO A 89 3.48 21.22 -6.06
N TRP A 90 3.27 20.66 -4.86
CA TRP A 90 3.63 19.29 -4.54
C TRP A 90 2.85 18.28 -5.39
N LEU A 91 1.53 18.48 -5.48
CA LEU A 91 0.69 17.64 -6.34
C LEU A 91 1.11 17.71 -7.81
N CYS A 92 1.35 18.93 -8.31
CA CYS A 92 1.79 19.14 -9.70
C CYS A 92 3.12 18.46 -10.02
N GLY A 93 4.06 18.42 -9.07
CA GLY A 93 5.33 17.71 -9.22
C GLY A 93 5.20 16.20 -9.05
N LEU A 94 4.40 15.75 -8.08
CA LEU A 94 4.28 14.33 -7.74
C LEU A 94 3.42 13.55 -8.74
N LEU A 95 2.43 14.15 -9.41
CA LEU A 95 1.62 13.46 -10.41
C LEU A 95 2.47 12.88 -11.57
N PRO A 96 3.27 13.67 -12.32
CA PRO A 96 4.11 13.14 -13.40
C PRO A 96 5.18 12.16 -12.85
N LEU A 97 5.68 12.38 -11.65
CA LEU A 97 6.63 11.48 -11.02
C LEU A 97 6.00 10.12 -10.72
N ARG A 98 4.81 10.08 -10.12
CA ARG A 98 4.06 8.82 -9.90
C ARG A 98 3.81 8.08 -11.21
N GLU A 99 3.42 8.78 -12.27
CA GLU A 99 3.23 8.18 -13.59
C GLU A 99 4.53 7.57 -14.13
N ARG A 100 5.66 8.22 -13.88
CA ARG A 100 6.96 7.65 -14.22
C ARG A 100 7.27 6.42 -13.39
N MET A 101 7.07 6.45 -12.08
CA MET A 101 7.29 5.32 -11.18
C MET A 101 6.42 4.11 -11.56
N LEU A 102 5.16 4.34 -11.94
CA LEU A 102 4.28 3.29 -12.43
C LEU A 102 4.75 2.69 -13.76
N ARG A 103 5.34 3.49 -14.66
CA ARG A 103 5.98 2.98 -15.90
C ARG A 103 7.20 2.11 -15.59
N GLU A 104 8.00 2.46 -14.58
CA GLU A 104 9.11 1.60 -14.15
C GLU A 104 8.61 0.22 -13.68
N LEU A 105 7.52 0.16 -12.94
CA LEU A 105 6.88 -1.10 -12.52
C LEU A 105 6.34 -1.90 -13.71
N ALA A 106 5.86 -1.25 -14.74
CA ALA A 106 5.26 -1.88 -15.92
C ALA A 106 6.26 -2.30 -17.02
N ASP A 107 7.55 -2.03 -16.86
CA ASP A 107 8.58 -2.38 -17.85
C ASP A 107 8.94 -3.88 -17.82
N ARG A 108 8.01 -4.69 -18.31
CA ARG A 108 8.06 -6.16 -18.27
C ARG A 108 9.27 -6.84 -18.90
N PRO A 109 10.01 -6.26 -19.90
CA PRO A 109 11.27 -6.81 -20.35
C PRO A 109 12.32 -6.98 -19.25
N ARG A 110 12.23 -6.18 -18.17
CA ARG A 110 13.08 -6.32 -16.98
C ARG A 110 12.42 -7.22 -15.93
N PRO A 111 13.20 -8.04 -15.19
CA PRO A 111 12.70 -8.79 -14.03
C PRO A 111 12.04 -7.85 -13.01
N LEU A 112 11.05 -8.37 -12.27
CA LEU A 112 10.32 -7.56 -11.28
C LEU A 112 11.24 -6.93 -10.23
N GLN A 113 12.26 -7.64 -9.77
CA GLN A 113 13.22 -7.14 -8.80
C GLN A 113 13.94 -5.87 -9.30
N GLU A 114 14.35 -5.86 -10.57
CA GLU A 114 15.00 -4.69 -11.18
C GLU A 114 14.02 -3.51 -11.35
N ARG A 115 12.74 -3.80 -11.59
CA ARG A 115 11.68 -2.78 -11.69
C ARG A 115 11.38 -2.15 -10.33
N LEU A 116 11.28 -2.98 -9.28
CA LEU A 116 11.11 -2.51 -7.90
C LEU A 116 12.35 -1.73 -7.40
N GLU A 117 13.53 -2.15 -7.81
CA GLU A 117 14.77 -1.41 -7.55
C GLU A 117 14.74 -0.02 -8.20
N ALA A 118 14.41 0.06 -9.50
CA ALA A 118 14.29 1.31 -10.22
C ALA A 118 13.24 2.24 -9.57
N PHE A 119 12.12 1.69 -9.16
CA PHE A 119 11.06 2.39 -8.44
C PHE A 119 11.57 3.02 -7.13
N LEU A 120 12.34 2.28 -6.32
CA LEU A 120 12.91 2.80 -5.08
C LEU A 120 14.00 3.84 -5.31
N LEU A 121 14.87 3.63 -6.30
CA LEU A 121 15.93 4.58 -6.63
C LEU A 121 15.37 5.91 -7.12
N LEU A 122 14.34 5.88 -7.96
CA LEU A 122 13.67 7.10 -8.40
C LEU A 122 12.99 7.84 -7.23
N ALA A 123 12.35 7.10 -6.31
CA ALA A 123 11.78 7.70 -5.12
C ALA A 123 12.85 8.35 -4.23
N ALA A 124 14.03 7.71 -4.08
CA ALA A 124 15.13 8.26 -3.28
C ALA A 124 15.71 9.55 -3.88
N GLU A 125 15.87 9.61 -5.21
CA GLU A 125 16.32 10.84 -5.87
C GLU A 125 15.28 11.95 -5.78
N ALA A 126 14.00 11.62 -5.93
CA ALA A 126 12.90 12.58 -5.78
C ALA A 126 12.77 13.09 -4.35
N GLN A 127 13.01 12.23 -3.34
CA GLN A 127 12.97 12.64 -1.93
C GLN A 127 14.00 13.75 -1.65
N ILE A 128 15.18 13.71 -2.27
CA ILE A 128 16.18 14.76 -2.11
C ILE A 128 15.63 16.12 -2.59
N LEU A 129 14.91 16.12 -3.72
CA LEU A 129 14.28 17.35 -4.24
C LEU A 129 13.17 17.85 -3.30
N LEU A 130 12.38 16.94 -2.74
CA LEU A 130 11.34 17.29 -1.78
C LEU A 130 11.93 17.87 -0.49
N ASP A 131 13.01 17.28 0.04
CA ASP A 131 13.71 17.74 1.23
C ASP A 131 14.36 19.13 1.02
N GLU A 132 14.69 19.47 -0.23
CA GLU A 132 15.23 20.78 -0.65
C GLU A 132 14.13 21.79 -1.06
N ASP A 133 12.85 21.42 -0.95
CA ASP A 133 11.67 22.21 -1.39
C ASP A 133 11.70 22.59 -2.89
N ARG A 134 12.24 21.69 -3.72
CA ARG A 134 12.42 21.83 -5.17
C ARG A 134 11.38 21.03 -5.95
N THR A 135 10.12 21.26 -5.65
CA THR A 135 8.99 20.51 -6.25
C THR A 135 8.87 20.75 -7.77
N GLU A 136 9.31 21.91 -8.27
CA GLU A 136 9.31 22.26 -9.68
C GLU A 136 10.26 21.38 -10.52
N ASP A 137 11.30 20.80 -9.90
CA ASP A 137 12.27 19.93 -10.57
C ASP A 137 11.78 18.48 -10.72
N LEU A 138 10.73 18.09 -9.99
CA LEU A 138 10.20 16.71 -10.00
C LEU A 138 9.72 16.27 -11.39
N ALA A 139 9.08 17.17 -12.14
CA ALA A 139 8.61 16.87 -13.48
C ALA A 139 9.77 16.62 -14.45
N ALA A 140 10.85 17.40 -14.35
CA ALA A 140 12.07 17.20 -15.13
C ALA A 140 12.76 15.88 -14.73
N LEU A 141 12.87 15.59 -13.45
CA LEU A 141 13.36 14.30 -12.97
C LEU A 141 12.54 13.14 -13.55
N ALA A 142 11.21 13.22 -13.49
CA ALA A 142 10.32 12.20 -14.04
C ALA A 142 10.51 11.96 -15.54
N ALA A 143 10.77 13.03 -16.32
CA ALA A 143 10.97 12.95 -17.78
C ALA A 143 12.31 12.31 -18.15
N ASP A 144 13.39 12.75 -17.50
CA ASP A 144 14.78 12.46 -17.91
C ASP A 144 15.47 11.37 -17.09
N TRP A 145 14.84 10.89 -16.01
CA TRP A 145 15.46 9.92 -15.10
C TRP A 145 15.91 8.64 -15.80
N LYS A 146 17.09 8.21 -15.46
CA LYS A 146 17.67 6.93 -15.90
C LYS A 146 18.29 6.24 -14.68
N LYS A 147 17.94 4.97 -14.50
CA LYS A 147 18.54 4.16 -13.47
C LYS A 147 20.06 4.19 -13.56
N GLN A 148 20.70 4.61 -12.48
CA GLN A 148 22.15 4.57 -12.35
C GLN A 148 22.56 3.33 -11.54
N GLU A 149 23.72 2.79 -11.86
CA GLU A 149 24.30 1.73 -11.03
C GLU A 149 24.72 2.33 -9.69
N THR A 150 24.10 1.83 -8.63
CA THR A 150 24.41 2.24 -7.26
C THR A 150 25.03 1.07 -6.52
N ALA A 151 26.18 1.28 -5.92
CA ALA A 151 26.77 0.29 -5.03
C ALA A 151 25.92 0.18 -3.77
N VAL A 152 25.44 -1.03 -3.48
CA VAL A 152 24.71 -1.34 -2.25
C VAL A 152 25.62 -2.17 -1.36
N PRO A 153 26.01 -1.67 -0.18
CA PRO A 153 26.80 -2.48 0.74
C PRO A 153 26.01 -3.69 1.21
N PRO A 154 26.65 -4.85 1.42
CA PRO A 154 25.99 -5.99 2.01
C PRO A 154 25.39 -5.59 3.37
N GLY A 155 24.11 -5.89 3.55
CA GLY A 155 23.36 -5.55 4.76
C GLY A 155 22.65 -6.77 5.34
N PRO A 156 22.07 -6.66 6.53
CA PRO A 156 21.17 -7.66 7.05
C PRO A 156 20.02 -7.83 6.06
N GLY A 157 19.60 -9.08 5.81
CA GLY A 157 18.44 -9.34 4.95
C GLY A 157 17.20 -8.63 5.46
N LEU A 158 16.38 -8.11 4.54
CA LEU A 158 15.12 -7.42 4.86
C LEU A 158 14.20 -8.32 5.69
N PHE A 159 14.03 -9.58 5.28
CA PHE A 159 13.41 -10.63 6.08
C PHE A 159 14.50 -11.34 6.91
N PRO A 160 14.29 -11.60 8.17
CA PRO A 160 13.08 -11.60 9.00
C PRO A 160 12.74 -10.29 9.72
N HIS A 161 13.51 -9.21 9.51
CA HIS A 161 13.27 -7.94 10.22
C HIS A 161 11.90 -7.35 9.93
N ALA A 162 11.52 -7.29 8.65
CA ALA A 162 10.21 -6.81 8.22
C ALA A 162 9.06 -7.59 8.85
N LEU A 163 9.12 -8.93 8.84
CA LEU A 163 8.10 -9.78 9.45
C LEU A 163 8.00 -9.56 10.96
N ARG A 164 9.12 -9.29 11.64
CA ARG A 164 9.14 -8.97 13.06
C ARG A 164 8.48 -7.61 13.35
N VAL A 165 8.69 -6.60 12.50
CA VAL A 165 8.01 -5.31 12.66
C VAL A 165 6.51 -5.50 12.44
N LEU A 166 6.09 -6.18 11.36
CA LEU A 166 4.69 -6.49 11.09
C LEU A 166 4.01 -7.28 12.22
N SER A 167 4.75 -8.16 12.92
CA SER A 167 4.21 -8.94 14.06
C SER A 167 3.95 -8.10 15.31
N LYS A 168 4.51 -6.90 15.40
CA LYS A 168 4.33 -5.97 16.51
C LYS A 168 3.20 -4.98 16.30
N LEU A 169 2.71 -4.86 15.07
CA LEU A 169 1.59 -4.01 14.73
C LEU A 169 0.31 -4.48 15.44
N GLU A 170 -0.64 -3.60 15.60
CA GLU A 170 -1.98 -3.98 16.00
C GLU A 170 -2.55 -4.99 14.98
N ALA A 171 -3.07 -6.08 15.49
CA ALA A 171 -3.60 -7.15 14.65
C ALA A 171 -5.10 -7.34 14.93
N LEU A 172 -5.90 -7.34 13.85
CA LEU A 172 -7.32 -7.65 13.90
C LEU A 172 -7.57 -9.14 14.08
N ASP A 173 -6.74 -9.97 13.44
CA ASP A 173 -6.89 -11.42 13.46
C ASP A 173 -5.87 -12.06 14.41
N GLY A 174 -6.37 -12.87 15.34
CA GLY A 174 -5.54 -13.51 16.37
C GLY A 174 -4.46 -14.45 15.85
N ASP A 175 -4.59 -14.97 14.62
CA ASP A 175 -3.60 -15.87 14.02
C ASP A 175 -2.59 -15.15 13.11
N TRP A 176 -2.68 -13.82 12.94
CA TRP A 176 -1.79 -13.02 12.10
C TRP A 176 -0.31 -13.22 12.43
N ARG A 177 0.03 -13.17 13.72
CA ARG A 177 1.42 -13.36 14.19
C ARG A 177 1.96 -14.76 13.87
N GLU A 178 1.11 -15.77 13.99
CA GLU A 178 1.48 -17.15 13.62
C GLU A 178 1.64 -17.31 12.11
N LEU A 179 0.81 -16.64 11.31
CA LEU A 179 0.95 -16.63 9.86
C LEU A 179 2.30 -16.03 9.44
N LEU A 180 2.71 -14.91 10.04
CA LEU A 180 4.01 -14.27 9.79
C LEU A 180 5.18 -15.19 10.19
N ARG A 181 5.09 -15.86 11.34
CA ARG A 181 6.11 -16.80 11.81
C ARG A 181 6.26 -17.99 10.83
N ARG A 182 5.15 -18.55 10.38
CA ARG A 182 5.16 -19.63 9.39
C ARG A 182 5.73 -19.18 8.05
N ALA A 183 5.44 -17.94 7.64
CA ALA A 183 6.00 -17.36 6.43
C ALA A 183 7.52 -17.16 6.51
N GLU A 184 8.08 -16.86 7.69
CA GLU A 184 9.52 -16.76 7.90
C GLU A 184 10.24 -18.09 7.63
N GLU A 185 9.63 -19.20 8.02
CA GLU A 185 10.19 -20.56 7.92
C GLU A 185 9.89 -21.24 6.57
N ALA A 186 8.83 -20.83 5.88
CA ALA A 186 8.37 -21.49 4.66
C ALA A 186 9.38 -21.30 3.50
N PRO A 187 9.58 -22.31 2.65
CA PRO A 187 10.36 -22.14 1.43
C PRO A 187 9.64 -21.17 0.48
N PRO A 188 10.36 -20.32 -0.28
CA PRO A 188 9.76 -19.43 -1.23
C PRO A 188 9.01 -20.19 -2.32
N VAL A 189 7.87 -19.63 -2.76
CA VAL A 189 7.10 -20.15 -3.89
C VAL A 189 7.12 -19.16 -5.04
N ALA A 190 7.07 -19.68 -6.26
CA ALA A 190 6.97 -18.83 -7.44
C ALA A 190 5.57 -18.20 -7.52
N VAL A 191 5.53 -16.88 -7.70
CA VAL A 191 4.32 -16.11 -7.97
C VAL A 191 4.50 -15.44 -9.33
N PRO A 192 3.49 -15.46 -10.22
CA PRO A 192 3.59 -14.75 -11.48
C PRO A 192 3.93 -13.27 -11.28
N GLU A 193 4.99 -12.80 -11.92
CA GLU A 193 5.43 -11.39 -11.79
C GLU A 193 4.34 -10.39 -12.16
N THR A 194 3.46 -10.75 -13.10
CA THR A 194 2.32 -9.90 -13.50
C THR A 194 1.33 -9.66 -12.37
N LEU A 195 1.18 -10.59 -11.43
CA LEU A 195 0.34 -10.41 -10.24
C LEU A 195 1.03 -9.53 -9.20
N LEU A 196 2.33 -9.70 -9.01
CA LEU A 196 3.13 -8.85 -8.12
C LEU A 196 3.25 -7.42 -8.68
N GLU A 197 3.38 -7.25 -9.99
CA GLU A 197 3.32 -5.96 -10.68
C GLU A 197 1.99 -5.24 -10.40
N ARG A 198 0.86 -5.96 -10.48
CA ARG A 198 -0.46 -5.39 -10.14
C ARG A 198 -0.53 -4.93 -8.70
N LEU A 199 0.03 -5.71 -7.76
CA LEU A 199 0.12 -5.30 -6.36
C LEU A 199 0.98 -4.04 -6.20
N GLY A 200 2.14 -3.99 -6.84
CA GLY A 200 2.99 -2.80 -6.83
C GLY A 200 2.27 -1.57 -7.38
N THR A 201 1.56 -1.72 -8.50
CA THR A 201 0.75 -0.64 -9.09
C THR A 201 -0.39 -0.21 -8.16
N TYR A 202 -1.07 -1.16 -7.53
CA TYR A 202 -2.15 -0.90 -6.57
C TYR A 202 -1.66 -0.08 -5.38
N PHE A 203 -0.57 -0.50 -4.75
CA PHE A 203 -0.02 0.23 -3.61
C PHE A 203 0.57 1.59 -4.03
N ALA A 204 1.30 1.65 -5.14
CA ALA A 204 1.86 2.90 -5.64
C ALA A 204 0.77 3.94 -5.97
N PHE A 205 -0.33 3.54 -6.59
CA PHE A 205 -1.45 4.42 -6.85
C PHE A 205 -2.06 4.99 -5.56
N ARG A 206 -2.20 4.17 -4.53
CA ARG A 206 -2.86 4.56 -3.27
C ARG A 206 -1.99 5.39 -2.35
N TYR A 207 -0.66 5.17 -2.38
CA TYR A 207 0.22 5.68 -1.33
C TYR A 207 1.17 6.78 -1.79
N LEU A 208 1.67 6.77 -3.02
CA LEU A 208 2.71 7.73 -3.42
C LEU A 208 2.27 9.19 -3.30
N LEU A 209 1.03 9.53 -3.65
CA LEU A 209 0.54 10.91 -3.54
C LEU A 209 0.28 11.35 -2.09
N LYS A 210 0.29 10.46 -1.11
CA LYS A 210 0.24 10.87 0.31
C LYS A 210 1.42 11.76 0.68
N ALA A 211 2.54 11.66 -0.06
CA ALA A 211 3.68 12.56 0.06
C ALA A 211 3.34 14.05 -0.17
N VAL A 212 2.19 14.38 -0.78
CA VAL A 212 1.66 15.76 -0.83
C VAL A 212 1.41 16.29 0.58
N ASN A 213 0.98 15.43 1.50
CA ASN A 213 0.57 15.81 2.85
C ASN A 213 1.72 15.67 3.87
N ASP A 214 2.56 14.63 3.73
CA ASP A 214 3.58 14.27 4.73
C ASP A 214 5.03 14.46 4.27
N GLY A 215 5.26 14.73 2.97
CA GLY A 215 6.59 14.92 2.40
C GLY A 215 7.44 13.65 2.28
N ASP A 216 6.90 12.47 2.63
CA ASP A 216 7.67 11.21 2.74
C ASP A 216 7.44 10.28 1.54
N LEU A 217 7.86 10.69 0.35
CA LEU A 217 7.74 9.86 -0.86
C LEU A 217 8.55 8.57 -0.78
N LEU A 218 9.75 8.63 -0.21
CA LEU A 218 10.62 7.46 -0.09
C LEU A 218 10.02 6.43 0.86
N GLY A 219 9.50 6.84 2.01
CA GLY A 219 8.79 5.95 2.92
C GLY A 219 7.55 5.32 2.30
N GLN A 220 6.77 6.10 1.52
CA GLN A 220 5.64 5.56 0.76
C GLN A 220 6.08 4.52 -0.28
N ALA A 221 7.20 4.74 -0.96
CA ALA A 221 7.75 3.78 -1.91
C ALA A 221 8.28 2.50 -1.22
N GLN A 222 8.98 2.64 -0.08
CA GLN A 222 9.41 1.51 0.74
C GLN A 222 8.21 0.68 1.23
N PHE A 223 7.13 1.35 1.65
CA PHE A 223 5.88 0.68 2.02
C PHE A 223 5.32 -0.14 0.85
N CYS A 224 5.22 0.43 -0.35
CA CYS A 224 4.73 -0.27 -1.54
C CYS A 224 5.54 -1.54 -1.83
N VAL A 225 6.87 -1.44 -1.80
CA VAL A 225 7.77 -2.58 -2.04
C VAL A 225 7.66 -3.61 -0.92
N LEU A 226 7.61 -3.19 0.35
CA LEU A 226 7.42 -4.08 1.48
C LEU A 226 6.13 -4.91 1.34
N MET A 227 5.03 -4.27 0.96
CA MET A 227 3.73 -4.94 0.80
C MET A 227 3.78 -6.00 -0.31
N VAL A 228 4.42 -5.69 -1.46
CA VAL A 228 4.62 -6.66 -2.56
C VAL A 228 5.45 -7.86 -2.11
N LEU A 229 6.59 -7.61 -1.50
CA LEU A 229 7.51 -8.66 -1.06
C LEU A 229 6.90 -9.51 0.07
N THR A 230 6.15 -8.87 0.98
CA THR A 230 5.46 -9.59 2.07
C THR A 230 4.32 -10.45 1.52
N ALA A 231 3.50 -9.95 0.59
CA ALA A 231 2.46 -10.73 -0.07
C ALA A 231 3.06 -11.96 -0.79
N GLN A 232 4.16 -11.78 -1.51
CA GLN A 232 4.90 -12.87 -2.14
C GLN A 232 5.35 -13.91 -1.09
N ARG A 233 5.88 -13.46 0.04
CA ARG A 233 6.36 -14.34 1.11
C ARG A 233 5.22 -15.11 1.78
N LEU A 234 4.11 -14.46 2.09
CA LEU A 234 2.92 -15.06 2.69
C LEU A 234 2.25 -16.08 1.75
N THR A 235 2.42 -15.93 0.44
CA THR A 235 1.85 -16.86 -0.56
C THR A 235 2.25 -18.32 -0.30
N ALA A 236 3.44 -18.55 0.23
CA ALA A 236 3.92 -19.90 0.58
C ALA A 236 3.09 -20.58 1.67
N VAL A 237 2.36 -19.82 2.48
CA VAL A 237 1.61 -20.32 3.63
C VAL A 237 0.10 -20.36 3.40
N CYS A 238 -0.45 -19.35 2.70
CA CYS A 238 -1.90 -19.22 2.56
C CYS A 238 -2.39 -18.96 1.13
N GLY A 239 -1.48 -18.95 0.13
CA GLY A 239 -1.82 -18.58 -1.23
C GLY A 239 -1.94 -17.05 -1.43
N LEU A 240 -1.77 -16.58 -2.68
CA LEU A 240 -1.65 -15.16 -2.98
C LEU A 240 -2.90 -14.35 -2.62
N TRP A 241 -4.09 -14.88 -2.94
CA TRP A 241 -5.35 -14.19 -2.66
C TRP A 241 -5.52 -13.88 -1.16
N GLU A 242 -5.34 -14.90 -0.33
CA GLU A 242 -5.48 -14.74 1.12
C GLU A 242 -4.33 -13.90 1.69
N ALA A 243 -3.11 -14.04 1.15
CA ALA A 243 -1.95 -13.22 1.54
C ALA A 243 -2.23 -11.72 1.33
N VAL A 244 -2.74 -11.33 0.16
CA VAL A 244 -3.07 -9.94 -0.16
C VAL A 244 -4.19 -9.44 0.72
N ARG A 245 -5.30 -10.19 0.81
CA ARG A 245 -6.47 -9.79 1.59
C ARG A 245 -6.10 -9.57 3.06
N ARG A 246 -5.39 -10.52 3.67
CA ARG A 246 -4.98 -10.42 5.08
C ARG A 246 -3.97 -9.31 5.31
N LEU A 247 -2.99 -9.17 4.44
CA LEU A 247 -2.01 -8.10 4.55
C LEU A 247 -2.68 -6.72 4.52
N CYS A 248 -3.65 -6.52 3.61
CA CYS A 248 -4.43 -5.28 3.57
C CYS A 248 -5.35 -5.12 4.79
N CYS A 249 -5.94 -6.21 5.31
CA CYS A 249 -6.72 -6.15 6.54
C CYS A 249 -5.87 -5.73 7.75
N GLU A 250 -4.68 -6.33 7.91
CA GLU A 250 -3.88 -6.19 9.13
C GLU A 250 -2.99 -4.93 9.13
N VAL A 251 -2.70 -4.38 7.96
CA VAL A 251 -1.79 -3.23 7.86
C VAL A 251 -2.52 -1.95 7.48
N GLU A 252 -3.39 -1.98 6.46
CA GLU A 252 -3.99 -0.77 5.89
C GLU A 252 -5.19 -0.23 6.68
N HIS A 253 -5.73 -0.96 7.66
CA HIS A 253 -6.92 -0.55 8.42
C HIS A 253 -6.61 0.42 9.57
N SER A 254 -5.38 0.47 10.03
CA SER A 254 -4.95 1.26 11.20
C SER A 254 -3.92 2.30 10.77
N GLU A 255 -4.21 3.56 11.08
CA GLU A 255 -3.28 4.68 10.86
C GLU A 255 -2.05 4.53 11.76
N GLU A 256 -2.22 4.01 12.98
CA GLU A 256 -1.13 3.71 13.91
C GLU A 256 -0.17 2.66 13.33
N ASN A 257 -0.68 1.65 12.62
CA ASN A 257 0.14 0.65 11.94
C ASN A 257 0.96 1.27 10.81
N LEU A 258 0.34 2.15 10.00
CA LEU A 258 1.02 2.86 8.93
C LEU A 258 2.11 3.78 9.48
N GLU A 259 1.81 4.53 10.54
CA GLU A 259 2.79 5.41 11.20
C GLU A 259 3.92 4.61 11.86
N ALA A 260 3.63 3.48 12.49
CA ALA A 260 4.64 2.60 13.06
C ALA A 260 5.61 2.07 11.99
N LEU A 261 5.12 1.73 10.80
CA LEU A 261 5.95 1.32 9.67
C LEU A 261 6.78 2.48 9.15
N ARG A 262 6.20 3.67 8.98
CA ARG A 262 6.91 4.87 8.58
C ARG A 262 8.07 5.18 9.53
N LEU A 263 7.82 5.13 10.82
CA LEU A 263 8.86 5.32 11.84
C LEU A 263 9.93 4.21 11.80
N ALA A 264 9.55 2.98 11.48
CA ALA A 264 10.50 1.89 11.34
C ALA A 264 11.42 2.10 10.12
N PHE A 265 10.92 2.57 8.97
CA PHE A 265 11.74 2.91 7.80
C PHE A 265 12.76 4.00 8.11
N LEU A 266 12.40 4.98 8.94
CA LEU A 266 13.27 6.08 9.32
C LEU A 266 14.33 5.69 10.36
N ARG A 267 14.05 4.73 11.25
CA ARG A 267 14.85 4.47 12.46
C ARG A 267 15.56 3.14 12.47
N ASP A 268 15.06 2.14 11.74
CA ASP A 268 15.64 0.79 11.71
C ASP A 268 16.54 0.63 10.48
N ALA A 269 17.83 0.50 10.69
CA ALA A 269 18.80 0.30 9.61
C ALA A 269 18.50 -0.95 8.76
N ALA A 270 17.84 -1.97 9.35
CA ALA A 270 17.43 -3.18 8.62
C ALA A 270 16.22 -2.96 7.71
N LEU A 271 15.55 -1.82 7.81
CA LEU A 271 14.48 -1.36 6.94
C LEU A 271 14.86 -0.10 6.14
N SER A 272 16.14 0.25 6.12
CA SER A 272 16.65 1.36 5.30
C SER A 272 16.50 1.07 3.80
N PRO A 273 16.50 2.10 2.94
CA PRO A 273 16.47 1.91 1.47
C PRO A 273 17.55 0.95 0.98
N GLY A 274 18.75 1.00 1.59
CA GLY A 274 19.85 0.07 1.29
C GLY A 274 19.52 -1.39 1.59
N ALA A 275 18.77 -1.68 2.67
CA ALA A 275 18.33 -3.04 3.00
C ALA A 275 17.32 -3.58 1.96
N PHE A 276 16.40 -2.74 1.47
CA PHE A 276 15.49 -3.09 0.37
C PHE A 276 16.26 -3.39 -0.92
N LEU A 277 17.21 -2.55 -1.30
CA LEU A 277 18.03 -2.75 -2.49
C LEU A 277 18.85 -4.06 -2.39
N CYS A 278 19.42 -4.34 -1.21
CA CYS A 278 20.11 -5.61 -0.95
C CYS A 278 19.18 -6.81 -1.17
N GLN A 279 17.96 -6.74 -0.66
CA GLN A 279 16.97 -7.81 -0.82
C GLN A 279 16.56 -8.01 -2.29
N LEU A 280 16.39 -6.92 -3.04
CA LEU A 280 15.98 -7.00 -4.44
C LEU A 280 17.07 -7.54 -5.37
N ARG A 281 18.36 -7.44 -4.96
CA ARG A 281 19.52 -7.93 -5.72
C ARG A 281 19.96 -9.34 -5.30
N SER A 282 19.39 -9.93 -4.25
CA SER A 282 19.70 -11.28 -3.77
C SER A 282 18.88 -12.34 -4.50
#